data_e9a24ece775edd672d3f6f486681a27b
#
_entry.id   e9a24ece775edd672d3f6f486681a27b
#
_cell.length_a   1.000
_cell.length_b   1.000
_cell.length_c   1.000
_cell.angle_alpha   90.00
_cell.angle_beta   90.00
_cell.angle_gamma   90.00
#
_symmetry.space_group_name_H-M   'P 1'
#
loop_
_entity.id
_entity.type
_entity.pdbx_description
1 polymer ?
#
loop_
_entity_poly.entity_id
_entity_poly.type
_entity_poly.pdbx_seq_one_letter_code
_entity_poly.pdbx_strand_id
1 'polypeptide(L)'
;MRILVVEDDRLLNNTLCYNLSAADYEVAAALTKSAAERLCKKQEYDLIVLDINLPDGNGFDFCRDIKERHPDTAVIFLTANDMESDMLKGYELGADDYVTKPFPMSV
;
A
#
# COMPACT_ATOMS: atom_id res chain seq x y z
N MET A 1 11.22 7.72 8.11
CA MET A 1 10.57 7.03 6.96
C MET A 1 9.13 7.52 6.83
N ARG A 2 8.72 7.81 5.64
CA ARG A 2 7.36 8.28 5.32
C ARG A 2 6.60 7.16 4.62
N ILE A 3 5.43 6.79 5.16
CA ILE A 3 4.65 5.63 4.72
C ILE A 3 3.26 6.09 4.30
N LEU A 4 2.79 5.61 3.15
CA LEU A 4 1.41 5.80 2.69
C LEU A 4 0.66 4.47 2.82
N VAL A 5 -0.50 4.50 3.47
CA VAL A 5 -1.37 3.32 3.58
C VAL A 5 -2.59 3.53 2.70
N VAL A 6 -2.76 2.68 1.69
CA VAL A 6 -3.86 2.74 0.73
C VAL A 6 -4.75 1.51 0.94
N GLU A 7 -5.84 1.70 1.66
CA GLU A 7 -6.75 0.63 2.05
C GLU A 7 -8.15 1.22 2.27
N ASP A 8 -9.16 0.67 1.63
CA ASP A 8 -10.53 1.18 1.70
C ASP A 8 -11.29 0.75 2.96
N ASP A 9 -10.86 -0.31 3.64
CA ASP A 9 -11.40 -0.68 4.95
C ASP A 9 -10.89 0.32 5.98
N ARG A 10 -11.79 1.16 6.49
CA ARG A 10 -11.41 2.24 7.41
C ARG A 10 -10.81 1.74 8.70
N LEU A 11 -11.35 0.66 9.25
CA LEU A 11 -10.84 0.09 10.50
C LEU A 11 -9.41 -0.44 10.31
N LEU A 12 -9.19 -1.19 9.25
CA LEU A 12 -7.86 -1.74 8.95
C LEU A 12 -6.87 -0.61 8.66
N ASN A 13 -7.28 0.39 7.87
CA ASN A 13 -6.44 1.53 7.56
C ASN A 13 -6.03 2.27 8.85
N ASN A 14 -7.01 2.58 9.70
CA ASN A 14 -6.74 3.26 10.98
C ASN A 14 -5.82 2.43 11.88
N THR A 15 -6.02 1.12 11.94
CA THR A 15 -5.20 0.23 12.75
C THR A 15 -3.75 0.22 12.27
N LEU A 16 -3.56 0.10 10.96
CA LEU A 16 -2.22 0.15 10.36
C LEU A 16 -1.54 1.49 10.64
N CYS A 17 -2.24 2.59 10.42
CA CYS A 17 -1.69 3.92 10.64
C CYS A 17 -1.33 4.14 12.11
N TYR A 18 -2.17 3.69 13.03
CA TYR A 18 -1.89 3.80 14.45
C TYR A 18 -0.61 3.06 14.83
N ASN A 19 -0.49 1.81 14.40
CA ASN A 19 0.67 0.99 14.75
C ASN A 19 1.96 1.53 14.12
N LEU A 20 1.90 2.00 12.88
CA LEU A 20 3.07 2.56 12.21
C LEU A 20 3.48 3.90 12.85
N SER A 21 2.52 4.74 13.21
CA SER A 21 2.79 5.99 13.90
C SER A 21 3.40 5.76 15.28
N ALA A 22 2.93 4.73 15.99
CA ALA A 22 3.48 4.35 17.30
C ALA A 22 4.93 3.89 17.19
N ALA A 23 5.35 3.44 16.00
CA ALA A 23 6.74 3.04 15.72
C ALA A 23 7.57 4.22 15.18
N ASP A 24 7.09 5.45 15.33
CA ASP A 24 7.77 6.69 14.94
C ASP A 24 7.89 6.94 13.45
N TYR A 25 7.07 6.28 12.62
CA TYR A 25 7.01 6.59 11.20
C TYR A 25 6.01 7.74 10.93
N GLU A 26 6.29 8.53 9.91
CA GLU A 26 5.31 9.48 9.38
C GLU A 26 4.36 8.72 8.48
N VAL A 27 3.05 8.80 8.76
CA VAL A 27 2.05 8.00 8.05
C VAL A 27 0.97 8.87 7.45
N ALA A 28 0.62 8.62 6.21
CA ALA A 28 -0.54 9.19 5.54
C ALA A 28 -1.49 8.07 5.15
N ALA A 29 -2.79 8.38 5.13
CA ALA A 29 -3.82 7.40 4.80
C ALA A 29 -4.59 7.82 3.56
N ALA A 30 -4.88 6.85 2.69
CA ALA A 30 -5.76 7.02 1.56
C ALA A 30 -6.75 5.86 1.53
N LEU A 31 -8.03 6.18 1.32
CA LEU A 31 -9.09 5.17 1.26
C LEU A 31 -9.42 4.76 -0.17
N THR A 32 -8.88 5.50 -1.15
CA THR A 32 -9.13 5.26 -2.56
C THR A 32 -7.85 5.43 -3.36
N LYS A 33 -7.87 4.90 -4.58
CA LYS A 33 -6.76 5.08 -5.53
C LYS A 33 -6.56 6.56 -5.85
N SER A 34 -7.65 7.28 -6.09
CA SER A 34 -7.63 8.71 -6.40
C SER A 34 -6.99 9.54 -5.29
N ALA A 35 -7.34 9.26 -4.03
CA ALA A 35 -6.74 9.94 -2.89
C ALA A 35 -5.23 9.66 -2.80
N ALA A 36 -4.83 8.41 -3.04
CA ALA A 36 -3.42 8.02 -3.04
C ALA A 36 -2.63 8.75 -4.13
N GLU A 37 -3.20 8.85 -5.33
CA GLU A 37 -2.57 9.56 -6.43
C GLU A 37 -2.34 11.03 -6.10
N ARG A 38 -3.31 11.68 -5.47
CA ARG A 38 -3.18 13.07 -5.06
C ARG A 38 -2.08 13.26 -4.02
N LEU A 39 -1.99 12.36 -3.06
CA LEU A 39 -0.95 12.43 -2.04
C LEU A 39 0.45 12.24 -2.63
N CYS A 40 0.59 11.32 -3.57
CA CYS A 40 1.87 11.04 -4.23
C CYS A 40 2.34 12.17 -5.13
N LYS A 41 1.43 13.03 -5.59
CA LYS A 41 1.80 14.24 -6.35
C LYS A 41 2.37 15.32 -5.45
N LYS A 42 1.98 15.33 -4.17
CA LYS A 42 2.40 16.36 -3.22
C LYS A 42 3.73 16.05 -2.57
N GLN A 43 4.04 14.76 -2.36
CA GLN A 43 5.28 14.35 -1.71
C GLN A 43 5.62 12.91 -2.05
N GLU A 44 6.88 12.56 -1.85
CA GLU A 44 7.36 11.21 -2.04
C GLU A 44 7.20 10.40 -0.77
N TYR A 45 6.99 9.10 -0.93
CA TYR A 45 6.90 8.15 0.17
C TYR A 45 8.01 7.11 0.04
N ASP A 46 8.52 6.66 1.17
CA ASP A 46 9.54 5.61 1.20
C ASP A 46 8.92 4.23 1.01
N LEU A 47 7.70 4.08 1.54
CA LEU A 47 6.97 2.82 1.49
C LEU A 47 5.49 3.09 1.25
N ILE A 48 4.87 2.28 0.40
CA ILE A 48 3.42 2.29 0.20
C ILE A 48 2.89 0.90 0.54
N VAL A 49 1.96 0.86 1.50
CA VAL A 49 1.19 -0.35 1.84
C VAL A 49 -0.11 -0.26 1.06
N LEU A 50 -0.36 -1.19 0.17
CA LEU A 50 -1.35 -1.03 -0.89
C LEU A 50 -2.28 -2.23 -1.01
N ASP A 51 -3.58 -1.99 -0.91
CA ASP A 51 -4.59 -3.01 -1.19
C ASP A 51 -4.71 -3.21 -2.71
N ILE A 52 -4.92 -4.45 -3.11
CA ILE A 52 -5.08 -4.81 -4.52
C ILE A 52 -6.43 -4.30 -5.05
N ASN A 53 -7.49 -4.48 -4.27
CA ASN A 53 -8.85 -4.14 -4.68
C ASN A 53 -9.29 -2.83 -4.03
N LEU A 54 -9.23 -1.74 -4.79
CA LEU A 54 -9.66 -0.43 -4.33
C LEU A 54 -11.02 -0.09 -4.97
N PRO A 55 -11.84 0.74 -4.32
CA PRO A 55 -13.18 1.05 -4.83
C PRO A 55 -13.19 1.74 -6.19
N ASP A 56 -12.14 2.47 -6.52
CA ASP A 56 -12.05 3.23 -7.76
C ASP A 56 -10.92 2.77 -8.68
N GLY A 57 -10.38 1.58 -8.45
CA GLY A 57 -9.35 1.07 -9.34
C GLY A 57 -8.62 -0.14 -8.81
N ASN A 58 -7.60 -0.53 -9.54
CA ASN A 58 -6.81 -1.70 -9.24
C ASN A 58 -5.45 -1.28 -8.66
N GLY A 59 -5.07 -1.91 -7.55
CA GLY A 59 -3.80 -1.63 -6.88
C GLY A 59 -2.58 -1.94 -7.75
N PHE A 60 -2.68 -2.93 -8.62
CA PHE A 60 -1.58 -3.25 -9.53
C PHE A 60 -1.27 -2.10 -10.49
N ASP A 61 -2.30 -1.45 -11.01
CA ASP A 61 -2.12 -0.30 -11.91
C ASP A 61 -1.47 0.85 -11.17
N PHE A 62 -1.88 1.11 -9.94
CA PHE A 62 -1.28 2.15 -9.11
C PHE A 62 0.19 1.83 -8.83
N CYS A 63 0.51 0.58 -8.51
CA CYS A 63 1.88 0.14 -8.26
C CYS A 63 2.78 0.39 -9.48
N ARG A 64 2.30 0.02 -10.66
CA ARG A 64 3.04 0.23 -11.90
C ARG A 64 3.34 1.70 -12.11
N ASP A 65 2.34 2.57 -11.95
CA ASP A 65 2.52 4.02 -12.11
C ASP A 65 3.52 4.58 -11.11
N ILE A 66 3.44 4.14 -9.86
CA ILE A 66 4.36 4.59 -8.82
C ILE A 66 5.79 4.15 -9.11
N LYS A 67 5.98 2.90 -9.52
CA LYS A 67 7.33 2.40 -9.82
C LYS A 67 7.96 3.11 -11.02
N GLU A 68 7.15 3.57 -11.97
CA GLU A 68 7.65 4.35 -13.09
C GLU A 68 8.09 5.75 -12.67
N ARG A 69 7.33 6.40 -11.78
CA ARG A 69 7.60 7.77 -11.34
C ARG A 69 8.57 7.85 -10.16
N HIS A 70 8.50 6.88 -9.27
CA HIS A 70 9.26 6.84 -8.02
C HIS A 70 9.86 5.45 -7.84
N PRO A 71 10.88 5.08 -8.63
CA PRO A 71 11.41 3.71 -8.61
C PRO A 71 12.01 3.30 -7.27
N ASP A 72 12.37 4.27 -6.42
CA ASP A 72 12.94 3.99 -5.10
C ASP A 72 11.91 3.75 -4.01
N THR A 73 10.63 3.99 -4.30
CA THR A 73 9.55 3.74 -3.35
C THR A 73 9.26 2.26 -3.27
N ALA A 74 9.33 1.69 -2.07
CA ALA A 74 8.97 0.29 -1.85
C ALA A 74 7.45 0.13 -1.83
N VAL A 75 6.94 -0.98 -2.35
CA VAL A 75 5.51 -1.29 -2.35
C VAL A 75 5.28 -2.64 -1.74
N ILE A 76 4.40 -2.69 -0.73
CA ILE A 76 3.95 -3.94 -0.11
C ILE A 76 2.46 -4.06 -0.36
N PHE A 77 2.04 -5.17 -0.98
CA PHE A 77 0.62 -5.42 -1.21
C PHE A 77 -0.03 -6.08 -0.01
N LEU A 78 -1.26 -5.62 0.30
CA LEU A 78 -2.15 -6.31 1.20
C LEU A 78 -3.09 -7.17 0.35
N THR A 79 -3.20 -8.45 0.67
CA THR A 79 -4.08 -9.36 -0.07
C THR A 79 -4.97 -10.14 0.88
N ALA A 80 -6.23 -10.35 0.48
CA ALA A 80 -7.19 -11.11 1.28
C ALA A 80 -6.96 -12.62 1.21
N ASN A 81 -6.25 -13.09 0.19
CA ASN A 81 -6.05 -14.51 -0.08
C ASN A 81 -4.61 -14.79 -0.48
N ASP A 82 -4.18 -16.04 -0.29
CA ASP A 82 -2.94 -16.55 -0.86
C ASP A 82 -3.14 -16.82 -2.35
N MET A 83 -3.41 -15.77 -3.11
CA MET A 83 -3.61 -15.90 -4.55
C MET A 83 -2.25 -15.80 -5.23
N GLU A 84 -1.65 -16.96 -5.43
CA GLU A 84 -0.31 -17.08 -6.00
C GLU A 84 -0.16 -16.35 -7.33
N SER A 85 -1.20 -16.41 -8.17
CA SER A 85 -1.20 -15.72 -9.46
C SER A 85 -1.17 -14.18 -9.28
N ASP A 86 -1.85 -13.64 -8.26
CA ASP A 86 -1.85 -12.22 -7.98
C ASP A 86 -0.50 -11.79 -7.41
N MET A 87 0.12 -12.60 -6.58
CA MET A 87 1.45 -12.34 -6.06
C MET A 87 2.49 -12.28 -7.18
N LEU A 88 2.45 -13.23 -8.11
CA LEU A 88 3.35 -13.24 -9.26
C LEU A 88 3.19 -11.99 -10.10
N LYS A 89 1.94 -11.59 -10.38
CA LYS A 89 1.65 -10.39 -11.14
C LYS A 89 2.21 -9.14 -10.46
N GLY A 90 2.06 -9.05 -9.13
CA GLY A 90 2.58 -7.91 -8.38
C GLY A 90 4.10 -7.83 -8.41
N TYR A 91 4.78 -8.95 -8.28
CA TYR A 91 6.25 -8.98 -8.37
C TYR A 91 6.73 -8.59 -9.77
N GLU A 92 6.02 -9.00 -10.82
CA GLU A 92 6.33 -8.58 -12.19
C GLU A 92 6.21 -7.06 -12.36
N LEU A 93 5.32 -6.42 -11.60
CA LEU A 93 5.11 -4.98 -11.62
C LEU A 93 6.05 -4.22 -10.68
N GLY A 94 6.93 -4.94 -9.97
CA GLY A 94 7.93 -4.34 -9.12
C GLY A 94 7.56 -4.23 -7.64
N ALA A 95 6.54 -4.96 -7.18
CA ALA A 95 6.22 -5.00 -5.76
C ALA A 95 7.38 -5.64 -4.98
N ASP A 96 7.62 -5.12 -3.78
CA ASP A 96 8.72 -5.57 -2.94
C ASP A 96 8.32 -6.69 -1.99
N ASP A 97 7.04 -6.77 -1.63
CA ASP A 97 6.55 -7.81 -0.73
C ASP A 97 5.03 -7.92 -0.76
N TYR A 98 4.51 -8.94 -0.09
CA TYR A 98 3.09 -9.21 0.09
C TYR A 98 2.81 -9.56 1.53
N VAL A 99 1.66 -9.08 2.04
CA VAL A 99 1.16 -9.45 3.35
C VAL A 99 -0.31 -9.88 3.21
N THR A 100 -0.62 -11.09 3.68
CA THR A 100 -1.97 -11.66 3.61
C THR A 100 -2.84 -11.15 4.76
N LYS A 101 -4.08 -10.78 4.45
CA LYS A 101 -5.07 -10.40 5.46
C LYS A 101 -5.80 -11.65 6.00
N PRO A 102 -6.22 -11.70 7.25
CA PRO A 102 -5.80 -10.81 8.32
C PRO A 102 -4.36 -11.13 8.74
N PHE A 103 -3.67 -10.14 9.28
CA PHE A 103 -2.29 -10.30 9.69
C PHE A 103 -2.09 -9.80 11.12
N PRO A 104 -1.13 -10.37 11.86
CA PRO A 104 -0.89 -9.94 13.23
C PRO A 104 -0.26 -8.55 13.27
N MET A 105 -0.79 -7.71 14.17
CA MET A 105 -0.29 -6.35 14.37
C MET A 105 0.52 -6.22 15.65
N SER A 106 0.87 -7.33 16.25
CA SER A 106 1.53 -7.38 17.56
C SER A 106 3.05 -7.37 17.47
N VAL A 107 3.60 -6.84 16.45
CA VAL A 107 5.06 -6.88 16.25
C VAL A 107 5.73 -5.59 16.66
#